data_5a4de297c98f2510859a09459e0e8875
#
_entry.id   5a4de297c98f2510859a09459e0e8875
#
_cell.length_a   1.000
_cell.length_b   1.000
_cell.length_c   1.000
_cell.angle_alpha   90.00
_cell.angle_beta   90.00
_cell.angle_gamma   90.00
#
_symmetry.space_group_name_H-M   'P 1'
#
loop_
_entity.id
_entity.type
_entity.pdbx_description
1 polymer ?
#
loop_
_entity_poly.entity_id
_entity_poly.type
_entity_poly.pdbx_seq_one_letter_code
_entity_poly.pdbx_strand_id
1 'polypeptide(L)'
;MKHFVLCFLVLLFPFLSFSQKDSTKKIQSIVMFSPSFGYQFAFGKHADFFTNNSRAAMNISYKFPSNITVGVEAAFMFGAEVKDLSLLGDMTNSNGFILGKNLTVEQPSLEGRGGHLNFEVGKIFTLSKKDPHSGIHLKGGLGYMFYSAYASTDFLNIPQLNNDYLNGYDRAMGGVSFSQYIGYTFFGSGRLLNFSLGIENIFAFTSSLRTWDFKENQSIENLKETKWMVGPKLYFTIPLYIKNKSYFTENYFYN
;
A
#
# COMPACT_ATOMS: atom_id res chain seq x y z
N MET A 1 15.86 17.28 8.38
CA MET A 1 15.86 15.84 8.69
C MET A 1 15.74 15.53 10.20
N LYS A 2 16.46 16.20 11.11
CA LYS A 2 16.40 15.91 12.57
C LYS A 2 15.01 16.13 13.20
N HIS A 3 14.25 17.13 12.77
CA HIS A 3 12.90 17.41 13.31
C HIS A 3 11.83 16.44 12.82
N PHE A 4 12.03 15.78 11.68
CA PHE A 4 11.09 14.80 11.12
C PHE A 4 11.15 13.46 11.87
N VAL A 5 12.35 13.06 12.32
CA VAL A 5 12.55 11.84 13.13
C VAL A 5 11.94 12.03 14.53
N LEU A 6 12.00 13.25 15.09
CA LEU A 6 11.43 13.56 16.39
C LEU A 6 9.90 13.51 16.37
N CYS A 7 9.23 14.02 15.33
CA CYS A 7 7.79 13.89 15.16
C CYS A 7 7.33 12.44 14.98
N PHE A 8 8.15 11.60 14.36
CA PHE A 8 7.85 10.17 14.21
C PHE A 8 7.92 9.41 15.54
N LEU A 9 8.89 9.75 16.39
CA LEU A 9 9.04 9.15 17.72
C LEU A 9 7.94 9.57 18.69
N VAL A 10 7.44 10.80 18.62
CA VAL A 10 6.35 11.31 19.47
C VAL A 10 5.01 10.63 19.15
N LEU A 11 4.78 10.21 17.90
CA LEU A 11 3.57 9.50 17.51
C LEU A 11 3.53 8.02 17.95
N LEU A 12 4.66 7.44 18.36
CA LEU A 12 4.75 6.07 18.87
C LEU A 12 4.45 5.94 20.38
N PHE A 13 4.50 7.03 21.13
CA PHE A 13 4.38 7.02 22.60
C PHE A 13 2.97 6.81 23.19
N PRO A 14 1.84 7.09 22.53
CA PRO A 14 0.53 6.88 23.15
C PRO A 14 0.06 5.42 23.20
N PHE A 15 0.82 4.47 22.65
CA PHE A 15 0.37 3.07 22.58
C PHE A 15 0.44 2.32 23.93
N LEU A 16 1.09 2.88 24.95
CA LEU A 16 1.38 2.16 26.20
C LEU A 16 0.44 2.50 27.38
N SER A 17 -0.49 3.44 27.28
CA SER A 17 -1.09 4.02 28.49
C SER A 17 -2.63 4.00 28.60
N PHE A 18 -3.37 3.13 27.93
CA PHE A 18 -4.81 3.01 28.22
C PHE A 18 -5.26 1.55 28.33
N SER A 19 -4.97 0.95 29.50
CA SER A 19 -5.69 -0.23 29.97
C SER A 19 -6.89 0.24 30.79
N GLN A 20 -8.01 0.57 30.15
CA GLN A 20 -9.29 0.65 30.87
C GLN A 20 -9.97 -0.71 30.79
N LYS A 21 -9.89 -1.40 31.94
CA LYS A 21 -10.67 -2.60 32.20
C LYS A 21 -12.09 -2.16 32.56
N ASP A 22 -13.00 -2.27 31.57
CA ASP A 22 -14.43 -2.16 31.89
C ASP A 22 -15.21 -3.30 31.22
N SER A 23 -15.89 -4.05 32.11
CA SER A 23 -16.65 -5.25 31.80
C SER A 23 -18.01 -4.89 31.23
N THR A 24 -18.43 -5.55 30.12
CA THR A 24 -19.77 -6.13 30.00
C THR A 24 -20.07 -6.85 28.69
N LYS A 25 -19.27 -6.75 27.64
CA LYS A 25 -19.34 -7.71 26.53
C LYS A 25 -17.93 -8.19 26.22
N LYS A 26 -17.68 -9.50 26.36
CA LYS A 26 -16.40 -10.09 25.93
C LYS A 26 -16.18 -9.73 24.47
N ILE A 27 -15.24 -8.83 24.19
CA ILE A 27 -14.85 -8.46 22.85
C ILE A 27 -14.22 -9.71 22.22
N GLN A 28 -14.77 -10.16 21.10
CA GLN A 28 -14.30 -11.37 20.42
C GLN A 28 -13.09 -11.05 19.55
N SER A 29 -12.23 -12.06 19.38
CA SER A 29 -11.21 -12.02 18.34
C SER A 29 -11.85 -12.17 16.96
N ILE A 30 -11.28 -11.50 15.97
CA ILE A 30 -11.81 -11.49 14.61
C ILE A 30 -10.65 -11.69 13.63
N VAL A 31 -10.77 -12.64 12.72
CA VAL A 31 -9.97 -12.66 11.49
C VAL A 31 -10.68 -11.80 10.46
N MET A 32 -9.98 -10.85 9.87
CA MET A 32 -10.53 -9.91 8.91
C MET A 32 -9.89 -10.11 7.55
N PHE A 33 -10.71 -10.32 6.53
CA PHE A 33 -10.34 -10.26 5.13
C PHE A 33 -10.83 -8.94 4.58
N SER A 34 -9.91 -8.08 4.17
CA SER A 34 -10.26 -6.70 3.83
C SER A 34 -9.67 -6.29 2.47
N PRO A 35 -10.39 -6.56 1.35
CA PRO A 35 -10.07 -5.89 0.11
C PRO A 35 -10.18 -4.38 0.29
N SER A 36 -9.29 -3.64 -0.35
CA SER A 36 -9.24 -2.20 -0.26
C SER A 36 -8.90 -1.55 -1.58
N PHE A 37 -9.39 -0.31 -1.71
CA PHE A 37 -9.06 0.57 -2.81
C PHE A 37 -8.66 1.93 -2.27
N GLY A 38 -7.64 2.52 -2.87
CA GLY A 38 -7.16 3.85 -2.52
C GLY A 38 -6.71 4.63 -3.75
N TYR A 39 -6.69 5.94 -3.60
CA TYR A 39 -6.09 6.85 -4.56
C TYR A 39 -4.98 7.61 -3.86
N GLN A 40 -3.79 7.62 -4.46
CA GLN A 40 -2.60 8.16 -3.81
C GLN A 40 -2.05 9.33 -4.61
N PHE A 41 -1.88 10.45 -3.91
CA PHE A 41 -1.20 11.62 -4.41
C PHE A 41 0.31 11.43 -4.23
N ALA A 42 1.06 11.64 -5.31
CA ALA A 42 2.51 11.57 -5.31
C ALA A 42 3.11 12.88 -4.81
N PHE A 43 4.18 12.79 -4.00
CA PHE A 43 4.90 13.93 -3.46
C PHE A 43 6.42 13.79 -3.63
N GLY A 44 7.12 14.92 -3.60
CA GLY A 44 8.57 15.00 -3.72
C GLY A 44 9.08 14.43 -5.04
N LYS A 45 10.26 13.83 -5.03
CA LYS A 45 10.89 13.29 -6.25
C LYS A 45 10.02 12.25 -7.00
N HIS A 46 9.15 11.54 -6.30
CA HIS A 46 8.23 10.63 -6.96
C HIS A 46 7.25 11.37 -7.88
N ALA A 47 6.77 12.54 -7.44
CA ALA A 47 5.88 13.39 -8.21
C ALA A 47 6.55 14.06 -9.43
N ASP A 48 7.87 14.12 -9.47
CA ASP A 48 8.60 14.66 -10.63
C ASP A 48 8.49 13.71 -11.84
N PHE A 49 8.43 12.39 -11.59
CA PHE A 49 8.42 11.35 -12.63
C PHE A 49 7.04 10.77 -12.90
N PHE A 50 6.18 10.66 -11.89
CA PHE A 50 4.89 9.99 -11.98
C PHE A 50 3.76 10.92 -11.54
N THR A 51 2.59 10.75 -12.15
CA THR A 51 1.35 11.33 -11.64
C THR A 51 0.83 10.54 -10.43
N ASN A 52 -0.37 10.90 -9.97
CA ASN A 52 -1.05 10.16 -8.92
C ASN A 52 -1.44 8.76 -9.40
N ASN A 53 -1.56 7.82 -8.47
CA ASN A 53 -1.89 6.44 -8.78
C ASN A 53 -3.12 5.92 -8.02
N SER A 54 -3.73 4.90 -8.58
CA SER A 54 -4.71 4.06 -7.90
C SER A 54 -4.01 2.88 -7.23
N ARG A 55 -4.56 2.40 -6.12
CA ARG A 55 -4.02 1.28 -5.35
C ARG A 55 -5.13 0.31 -5.00
N ALA A 56 -5.03 -0.93 -5.45
CA ALA A 56 -5.88 -2.03 -5.03
C ALA A 56 -5.09 -2.97 -4.13
N ALA A 57 -5.68 -3.39 -3.00
CA ALA A 57 -4.98 -4.24 -2.05
C ALA A 57 -5.90 -5.26 -1.40
N MET A 58 -5.28 -6.33 -0.87
CA MET A 58 -5.89 -7.31 0.02
C MET A 58 -5.14 -7.32 1.34
N ASN A 59 -5.85 -7.06 2.43
CA ASN A 59 -5.34 -7.15 3.79
C ASN A 59 -5.96 -8.36 4.49
N ILE A 60 -5.12 -9.16 5.14
CA ILE A 60 -5.54 -10.24 6.03
C ILE A 60 -4.99 -9.90 7.42
N SER A 61 -5.88 -9.72 8.39
CA SER A 61 -5.47 -9.30 9.72
C SER A 61 -6.24 -10.00 10.82
N TYR A 62 -5.59 -10.13 11.96
CA TYR A 62 -6.16 -10.64 13.19
C TYR A 62 -6.38 -9.49 14.17
N LYS A 63 -7.61 -9.35 14.64
CA LYS A 63 -7.99 -8.40 15.67
C LYS A 63 -8.14 -9.12 17.00
N PHE A 64 -7.34 -8.70 17.98
CA PHE A 64 -7.39 -9.20 19.35
C PHE A 64 -8.57 -8.61 20.14
N PRO A 65 -8.95 -9.23 21.28
CA PRO A 65 -9.96 -8.66 22.18
C PRO A 65 -9.57 -7.27 22.73
N SER A 66 -8.28 -6.94 22.77
CA SER A 66 -7.74 -5.62 23.15
C SER A 66 -7.90 -4.55 22.07
N ASN A 67 -8.58 -4.89 20.94
CA ASN A 67 -8.68 -4.05 19.75
C ASN A 67 -7.34 -3.75 19.04
N ILE A 68 -6.28 -4.48 19.38
CA ILE A 68 -5.03 -4.48 18.63
C ILE A 68 -5.25 -5.33 17.37
N THR A 69 -4.73 -4.87 16.24
CA THR A 69 -4.77 -5.57 14.96
C THR A 69 -3.36 -5.87 14.49
N VAL A 70 -3.15 -7.06 13.94
CA VAL A 70 -1.89 -7.46 13.31
C VAL A 70 -2.23 -8.12 11.98
N GLY A 71 -1.55 -7.76 10.91
CA GLY A 71 -1.87 -8.29 9.59
C GLY A 71 -0.81 -8.08 8.54
N VAL A 72 -1.10 -8.60 7.36
CA VAL A 72 -0.30 -8.45 6.16
C VAL A 72 -1.18 -7.91 5.05
N GLU A 73 -0.64 -6.98 4.27
CA GLU A 73 -1.30 -6.41 3.12
C GLU A 73 -0.44 -6.57 1.88
N ALA A 74 -1.01 -7.08 0.80
CA ALA A 74 -0.43 -7.09 -0.53
C ALA A 74 -1.21 -6.13 -1.42
N ALA A 75 -0.51 -5.25 -2.12
CA ALA A 75 -1.12 -4.22 -2.94
C ALA A 75 -0.49 -4.12 -4.32
N PHE A 76 -1.30 -3.72 -5.29
CA PHE A 76 -0.90 -3.35 -6.63
C PHE A 76 -1.24 -1.87 -6.88
N MET A 77 -0.28 -1.14 -7.45
CA MET A 77 -0.39 0.29 -7.80
C MET A 77 -0.40 0.43 -9.32
N PHE A 78 -1.30 1.26 -9.84
CA PHE A 78 -1.52 1.42 -11.29
C PHE A 78 -2.16 2.77 -11.61
N GLY A 79 -2.18 3.11 -12.90
CA GLY A 79 -2.87 4.31 -13.41
C GLY A 79 -2.12 5.62 -13.19
N ALA A 80 -0.84 5.56 -12.80
CA ALA A 80 0.00 6.74 -12.85
C ALA A 80 0.54 6.92 -14.28
N GLU A 81 0.55 8.13 -14.78
CA GLU A 81 1.24 8.47 -16.03
C GLU A 81 2.70 8.82 -15.74
N VAL A 82 3.59 8.44 -16.63
CA VAL A 82 4.98 8.89 -16.61
C VAL A 82 5.06 10.28 -17.21
N LYS A 83 5.49 11.26 -16.44
CA LYS A 83 5.60 12.66 -16.89
C LYS A 83 6.77 12.90 -17.83
N ASP A 84 7.84 12.15 -17.63
CA ASP A 84 9.07 12.27 -18.41
C ASP A 84 9.06 11.30 -19.59
N LEU A 85 8.50 11.73 -20.71
CA LEU A 85 8.49 10.96 -21.95
C LEU A 85 9.91 10.75 -22.52
N SER A 86 10.89 11.53 -22.07
CA SER A 86 12.29 11.33 -22.47
C SER A 86 12.89 10.03 -21.92
N LEU A 87 12.15 9.29 -21.08
CA LEU A 87 12.55 7.98 -20.59
C LEU A 87 12.87 6.99 -21.73
N LEU A 88 12.20 7.14 -22.88
CA LEU A 88 12.47 6.34 -24.08
C LEU A 88 13.64 6.85 -24.91
N GLY A 89 14.30 7.94 -24.45
CA GLY A 89 15.51 8.47 -25.08
C GLY A 89 15.32 8.87 -26.55
N ASP A 90 16.35 8.61 -27.34
CA ASP A 90 16.39 8.94 -28.78
C ASP A 90 15.48 8.06 -29.65
N MET A 91 14.73 7.14 -29.05
CA MET A 91 13.73 6.33 -29.79
C MET A 91 12.49 7.13 -30.17
N THR A 92 12.23 8.24 -29.44
CA THR A 92 11.08 9.11 -29.71
C THR A 92 11.51 10.37 -30.49
N ASN A 93 10.67 10.82 -31.42
CA ASN A 93 10.82 12.15 -32.01
C ASN A 93 10.37 13.24 -31.00
N SER A 94 10.55 14.52 -31.40
CA SER A 94 10.16 15.68 -30.55
C SER A 94 8.67 15.72 -30.16
N ASN A 95 7.82 14.94 -30.83
CA ASN A 95 6.38 14.82 -30.54
C ASN A 95 6.03 13.55 -29.75
N GLY A 96 7.03 12.77 -29.28
CA GLY A 96 6.80 11.56 -28.50
C GLY A 96 6.41 10.32 -29.33
N PHE A 97 6.55 10.34 -30.65
CA PHE A 97 6.24 9.21 -31.52
C PHE A 97 7.48 8.33 -31.75
N ILE A 98 7.26 7.02 -31.89
CA ILE A 98 8.26 6.01 -32.26
C ILE A 98 7.90 5.43 -33.61
N LEU A 99 8.91 5.11 -34.42
CA LEU A 99 8.72 4.33 -35.63
C LEU A 99 8.63 2.84 -35.28
N GLY A 100 7.44 2.29 -35.56
CA GLY A 100 7.18 0.86 -35.42
C GLY A 100 7.64 0.08 -36.64
N LYS A 101 7.44 -1.25 -36.58
CA LYS A 101 7.65 -2.16 -37.70
C LYS A 101 6.71 -1.74 -38.86
N ASN A 102 7.20 -1.72 -40.09
CA ASN A 102 6.48 -1.27 -41.29
C ASN A 102 6.29 0.26 -41.40
N LEU A 103 7.16 1.05 -40.75
CA LEU A 103 7.12 2.53 -40.79
C LEU A 103 5.82 3.13 -40.24
N THR A 104 5.11 2.40 -39.41
CA THR A 104 3.96 2.96 -38.69
C THR A 104 4.45 3.93 -37.60
N VAL A 105 3.73 5.04 -37.43
CA VAL A 105 4.03 6.03 -36.40
C VAL A 105 3.19 5.69 -35.17
N GLU A 106 3.85 5.30 -34.09
CA GLU A 106 3.23 4.80 -32.86
C GLU A 106 3.50 5.75 -31.69
N GLN A 107 2.52 5.91 -30.82
CA GLN A 107 2.69 6.68 -29.56
C GLN A 107 2.60 5.72 -28.38
N PRO A 108 3.73 5.34 -27.76
CA PRO A 108 3.71 4.47 -26.60
C PRO A 108 3.11 5.19 -25.39
N SER A 109 2.26 4.49 -24.65
CA SER A 109 1.78 4.95 -23.35
C SER A 109 2.72 4.44 -22.27
N LEU A 110 3.25 5.36 -21.47
CA LEU A 110 4.10 5.05 -20.33
C LEU A 110 3.30 5.17 -19.03
N GLU A 111 3.15 4.07 -18.33
CA GLU A 111 2.41 4.02 -17.07
C GLU A 111 3.32 3.63 -15.91
N GLY A 112 3.12 4.24 -14.74
CA GLY A 112 3.72 3.80 -13.49
C GLY A 112 2.95 2.61 -12.92
N ARG A 113 3.65 1.52 -12.65
CA ARG A 113 3.10 0.33 -11.99
C ARG A 113 3.98 -0.09 -10.83
N GLY A 114 3.37 -0.66 -9.80
CA GLY A 114 4.13 -1.11 -8.65
C GLY A 114 3.40 -2.12 -7.79
N GLY A 115 4.14 -2.70 -6.87
CA GLY A 115 3.61 -3.59 -5.86
C GLY A 115 4.13 -3.22 -4.47
N HIS A 116 3.36 -3.54 -3.46
CA HIS A 116 3.70 -3.27 -2.08
C HIS A 116 3.25 -4.43 -1.19
N LEU A 117 4.18 -5.02 -0.47
CA LEU A 117 3.91 -6.01 0.56
C LEU A 117 4.23 -5.36 1.91
N ASN A 118 3.26 -5.37 2.84
CA ASN A 118 3.33 -4.63 4.08
C ASN A 118 2.87 -5.47 5.26
N PHE A 119 3.64 -5.49 6.34
CA PHE A 119 3.23 -6.00 7.64
C PHE A 119 2.72 -4.84 8.48
N GLU A 120 1.51 -4.98 9.06
CA GLU A 120 0.82 -3.91 9.75
C GLU A 120 0.48 -4.29 11.19
N VAL A 121 0.67 -3.33 12.08
CA VAL A 121 0.17 -3.37 13.46
C VAL A 121 -0.69 -2.14 13.68
N GLY A 122 -1.84 -2.32 14.31
CA GLY A 122 -2.75 -1.22 14.56
C GLY A 122 -3.57 -1.38 15.83
N LYS A 123 -4.37 -0.36 16.11
CA LYS A 123 -5.31 -0.36 17.23
C LYS A 123 -6.57 0.40 16.86
N ILE A 124 -7.72 -0.17 17.22
CA ILE A 124 -9.02 0.47 17.10
C ILE A 124 -9.38 1.09 18.45
N PHE A 125 -9.52 2.41 18.48
CA PHE A 125 -9.97 3.18 19.63
C PHE A 125 -11.47 3.33 19.57
N THR A 126 -12.17 2.55 20.36
CA THR A 126 -13.65 2.53 20.39
C THR A 126 -14.21 3.85 20.91
N LEU A 127 -15.16 4.43 20.21
CA LEU A 127 -15.84 5.67 20.60
C LEU A 127 -17.14 5.40 21.35
N SER A 128 -17.71 4.19 21.24
CA SER A 128 -18.99 3.84 21.85
C SER A 128 -18.93 2.51 22.59
N LYS A 129 -19.46 2.46 23.80
CA LYS A 129 -19.62 1.21 24.57
C LYS A 129 -20.63 0.25 23.93
N LYS A 130 -21.56 0.76 23.12
CA LYS A 130 -22.58 -0.06 22.43
C LYS A 130 -21.99 -0.86 21.28
N ASP A 131 -20.93 -0.32 20.66
CA ASP A 131 -20.24 -0.93 19.53
C ASP A 131 -18.73 -1.03 19.78
N PRO A 132 -18.28 -2.10 20.44
CA PRO A 132 -16.91 -2.23 20.92
C PRO A 132 -15.91 -2.57 19.80
N HIS A 133 -16.35 -2.80 18.59
CA HIS A 133 -15.50 -3.13 17.46
C HIS A 133 -15.26 -1.95 16.52
N SER A 134 -16.12 -0.92 16.56
CA SER A 134 -16.02 0.27 15.70
C SER A 134 -15.29 1.40 16.40
N GLY A 135 -14.56 2.21 15.62
CA GLY A 135 -13.83 3.34 16.17
C GLY A 135 -12.72 3.87 15.27
N ILE A 136 -11.92 4.78 15.82
CA ILE A 136 -10.74 5.30 15.13
C ILE A 136 -9.70 4.19 15.05
N HIS A 137 -9.27 3.86 13.83
CA HIS A 137 -8.27 2.84 13.56
C HIS A 137 -6.96 3.51 13.16
N LEU A 138 -5.95 3.33 13.97
CA LEU A 138 -4.58 3.73 13.69
C LEU A 138 -3.78 2.48 13.33
N LYS A 139 -3.04 2.51 12.22
CA LYS A 139 -2.13 1.44 11.84
C LYS A 139 -0.76 2.02 11.50
N GLY A 140 0.27 1.26 11.79
CA GLY A 140 1.63 1.45 11.31
C GLY A 140 2.12 0.17 10.64
N GLY A 141 2.88 0.30 9.57
CA GLY A 141 3.38 -0.84 8.82
C GLY A 141 4.81 -0.67 8.35
N LEU A 142 5.46 -1.82 8.17
CA LEU A 142 6.78 -1.96 7.58
C LEU A 142 6.69 -2.94 6.42
N GLY A 143 7.24 -2.56 5.28
CA GLY A 143 7.09 -3.37 4.09
C GLY A 143 8.18 -3.19 3.06
N TYR A 144 7.94 -3.76 1.91
CA TYR A 144 8.78 -3.61 0.72
C TYR A 144 7.90 -3.14 -0.44
N MET A 145 8.35 -2.09 -1.11
CA MET A 145 7.70 -1.53 -2.29
C MET A 145 8.62 -1.67 -3.49
N PHE A 146 8.05 -2.04 -4.64
CA PHE A 146 8.70 -1.86 -5.92
C PHE A 146 7.81 -1.01 -6.84
N TYR A 147 8.42 -0.27 -7.73
CA TYR A 147 7.73 0.62 -8.66
C TYR A 147 8.56 0.78 -9.93
N SER A 148 7.92 0.74 -11.10
CA SER A 148 8.57 0.88 -12.39
C SER A 148 7.70 1.64 -13.39
N ALA A 149 8.32 2.21 -14.41
CA ALA A 149 7.63 2.65 -15.61
C ALA A 149 7.37 1.43 -16.51
N TYR A 150 6.15 1.29 -16.96
CA TYR A 150 5.73 0.25 -17.90
C TYR A 150 5.32 0.88 -19.22
N ALA A 151 5.93 0.46 -20.30
CA ALA A 151 5.50 0.84 -21.63
C ALA A 151 4.43 -0.15 -22.12
N SER A 152 3.21 0.35 -22.36
CA SER A 152 2.17 -0.45 -22.97
C SER A 152 2.47 -0.58 -24.45
N THR A 153 2.92 -1.78 -24.84
CA THR A 153 3.29 -2.11 -26.22
C THR A 153 2.35 -3.15 -26.84
N ASP A 154 1.28 -3.53 -26.13
CA ASP A 154 0.42 -4.67 -26.47
C ASP A 154 -0.22 -4.56 -27.86
N PHE A 155 -0.30 -3.35 -28.42
CA PHE A 155 -0.82 -3.09 -29.76
C PHE A 155 0.22 -2.48 -30.71
N LEU A 156 1.45 -2.26 -30.21
CA LEU A 156 2.48 -1.56 -30.96
C LEU A 156 3.53 -2.55 -31.43
N ASN A 157 3.72 -2.62 -32.76
CA ASN A 157 4.81 -3.39 -33.36
C ASN A 157 6.13 -2.61 -33.26
N ILE A 158 6.63 -2.39 -32.06
CA ILE A 158 7.89 -1.69 -31.80
C ILE A 158 8.93 -2.71 -31.32
N PRO A 159 9.78 -3.24 -32.22
CA PRO A 159 10.80 -4.24 -31.85
C PRO A 159 11.80 -3.73 -30.80
N GLN A 160 12.04 -2.43 -30.77
CA GLN A 160 12.95 -1.76 -29.84
C GLN A 160 12.45 -1.76 -28.39
N LEU A 161 11.15 -1.96 -28.17
CA LEU A 161 10.51 -2.07 -26.86
C LEU A 161 10.13 -3.52 -26.53
N ASN A 162 10.84 -4.49 -27.09
CA ASN A 162 10.67 -5.89 -26.70
C ASN A 162 11.11 -6.10 -25.25
N ASN A 163 10.56 -7.11 -24.56
CA ASN A 163 10.69 -7.32 -23.10
C ASN A 163 12.13 -7.21 -22.57
N ASP A 164 13.12 -7.65 -23.31
CA ASP A 164 14.52 -7.60 -22.90
C ASP A 164 15.08 -6.17 -22.89
N TYR A 165 14.65 -5.33 -23.82
CA TYR A 165 15.08 -3.93 -23.90
C TYR A 165 14.31 -3.01 -22.94
N LEU A 166 13.05 -3.33 -22.64
CA LEU A 166 12.23 -2.56 -21.70
C LEU A 166 12.89 -2.43 -20.32
N ASN A 167 13.63 -3.44 -19.89
CA ASN A 167 14.34 -3.44 -18.63
C ASN A 167 15.40 -2.32 -18.50
N GLY A 168 15.90 -1.79 -19.61
CA GLY A 168 16.83 -0.65 -19.63
C GLY A 168 16.16 0.72 -19.55
N TYR A 169 14.83 0.76 -19.76
CA TYR A 169 14.04 1.99 -19.77
C TYR A 169 12.97 2.05 -18.67
N ASP A 170 12.74 0.97 -17.91
CA ASP A 170 11.65 0.86 -16.96
C ASP A 170 11.90 1.61 -15.64
N ARG A 171 13.12 2.06 -15.38
CA ARG A 171 13.52 2.73 -14.14
C ARG A 171 12.98 2.04 -12.88
N ALA A 172 13.11 0.70 -12.87
CA ALA A 172 12.60 -0.10 -11.77
C ALA A 172 13.34 0.21 -10.46
N MET A 173 12.57 0.57 -9.45
CA MET A 173 13.06 0.94 -8.11
C MET A 173 12.38 0.05 -7.07
N GLY A 174 13.13 -0.39 -6.06
CA GLY A 174 12.59 -1.18 -4.97
C GLY A 174 13.27 -0.88 -3.64
N GLY A 175 12.54 -1.08 -2.54
CA GLY A 175 13.11 -0.86 -1.23
C GLY A 175 12.14 -0.90 -0.07
N VAL A 176 12.68 -0.64 1.11
CA VAL A 176 11.92 -0.68 2.37
C VAL A 176 10.94 0.49 2.44
N SER A 177 9.75 0.21 2.92
CA SER A 177 8.67 1.19 3.04
C SER A 177 8.09 1.21 4.45
N PHE A 178 7.61 2.38 4.85
CA PHE A 178 6.84 2.61 6.06
C PHE A 178 5.47 3.11 5.66
N SER A 179 4.43 2.53 6.24
CA SER A 179 3.06 2.98 6.04
C SER A 179 2.42 3.42 7.34
N GLN A 180 1.51 4.37 7.23
CA GLN A 180 0.68 4.86 8.33
C GLN A 180 -0.74 4.99 7.80
N TYR A 181 -1.71 4.56 8.59
CA TYR A 181 -3.11 4.70 8.28
C TYR A 181 -3.85 5.28 9.48
N ILE A 182 -4.67 6.27 9.22
CA ILE A 182 -5.64 6.81 10.17
C ILE A 182 -7.01 6.83 9.52
N GLY A 183 -7.99 6.20 10.15
CA GLY A 183 -9.34 6.13 9.62
C GLY A 183 -10.36 5.75 10.65
N TYR A 184 -11.60 5.64 10.23
CA TYR A 184 -12.70 5.14 11.04
C TYR A 184 -13.13 3.77 10.52
N THR A 185 -13.13 2.78 11.42
CA THR A 185 -13.61 1.43 11.14
C THR A 185 -15.01 1.26 11.69
N PHE A 186 -15.93 0.85 10.84
CA PHE A 186 -17.31 0.56 11.19
C PHE A 186 -17.58 -0.95 11.05
N PHE A 187 -18.12 -1.54 12.12
CA PHE A 187 -18.65 -2.90 12.14
C PHE A 187 -20.16 -2.86 12.35
N GLY A 188 -20.92 -3.18 11.33
CA GLY A 188 -22.38 -3.18 11.38
C GLY A 188 -22.92 -4.25 12.33
N SER A 189 -23.98 -3.93 13.06
CA SER A 189 -24.64 -4.85 13.98
C SER A 189 -25.19 -6.11 13.29
N GLY A 190 -25.55 -5.99 12.01
CA GLY A 190 -25.98 -7.11 11.14
C GLY A 190 -24.84 -7.93 10.55
N ARG A 191 -23.56 -7.61 10.86
CA ARG A 191 -22.34 -8.27 10.35
C ARG A 191 -22.13 -8.25 8.83
N LEU A 192 -23.02 -7.60 8.07
CA LEU A 192 -22.98 -7.57 6.60
C LEU A 192 -22.19 -6.38 6.06
N LEU A 193 -22.31 -5.22 6.70
CA LEU A 193 -21.63 -3.99 6.28
C LEU A 193 -20.53 -3.65 7.25
N ASN A 194 -19.28 -3.93 6.85
CA ASN A 194 -18.11 -3.58 7.62
C ASN A 194 -17.13 -2.90 6.69
N PHE A 195 -16.77 -1.68 7.02
CA PHE A 195 -15.84 -0.91 6.20
C PHE A 195 -14.95 -0.02 7.07
N SER A 196 -13.85 0.41 6.51
CA SER A 196 -12.98 1.40 7.13
C SER A 196 -12.58 2.43 6.07
N LEU A 197 -12.81 3.70 6.37
CA LEU A 197 -12.43 4.82 5.52
C LEU A 197 -11.42 5.68 6.26
N GLY A 198 -10.33 6.05 5.57
CA GLY A 198 -9.28 6.85 6.17
C GLY A 198 -8.28 7.36 5.15
N ILE A 199 -7.16 7.85 5.68
CA ILE A 199 -6.02 8.35 4.93
C ILE A 199 -4.85 7.41 5.18
N GLU A 200 -4.18 7.01 4.12
CA GLU A 200 -2.93 6.27 4.15
C GLU A 200 -1.79 7.15 3.70
N ASN A 201 -0.67 7.06 4.41
CA ASN A 201 0.60 7.68 4.08
C ASN A 201 1.63 6.57 3.90
N ILE A 202 2.35 6.58 2.77
CA ILE A 202 3.41 5.62 2.47
C ILE A 202 4.69 6.38 2.15
N PHE A 203 5.76 5.96 2.81
CA PHE A 203 7.09 6.49 2.63
C PHE A 203 8.05 5.34 2.34
N ALA A 204 8.74 5.36 1.19
CA ALA A 204 9.64 4.29 0.82
C ALA A 204 11.03 4.83 0.46
N PHE A 205 12.05 4.12 0.94
CA PHE A 205 13.44 4.32 0.59
C PHE A 205 13.83 3.27 -0.43
N THR A 206 13.91 3.67 -1.68
CA THR A 206 14.12 2.75 -2.80
C THR A 206 15.50 2.95 -3.42
N SER A 207 16.03 1.87 -3.96
CA SER A 207 17.22 1.87 -4.80
C SER A 207 16.89 1.27 -6.17
N SER A 208 17.73 1.54 -7.15
CA SER A 208 17.56 0.93 -8.47
C SER A 208 17.61 -0.60 -8.38
N LEU A 209 16.70 -1.25 -9.09
CA LEU A 209 16.72 -2.70 -9.33
C LEU A 209 17.42 -3.05 -10.65
N ARG A 210 17.90 -2.03 -11.36
CA ARG A 210 18.63 -2.15 -12.62
C ARG A 210 20.05 -1.67 -12.43
N THR A 211 20.96 -2.25 -13.20
CA THR A 211 22.38 -1.89 -13.19
C THR A 211 22.70 -0.78 -14.18
N TRP A 212 21.93 -0.68 -15.25
CA TRP A 212 22.20 0.20 -16.38
C TRP A 212 20.95 0.95 -16.84
N ASP A 213 21.11 2.21 -17.19
CA ASP A 213 20.10 3.07 -17.82
C ASP A 213 20.49 3.29 -19.27
N PHE A 214 19.66 2.87 -20.20
CA PHE A 214 19.93 3.00 -21.63
C PHE A 214 19.75 4.44 -22.13
N LYS A 215 18.88 5.22 -21.52
CA LYS A 215 18.68 6.63 -21.85
C LYS A 215 19.95 7.45 -21.58
N GLU A 216 20.44 7.36 -20.36
CA GLU A 216 21.61 8.15 -19.93
C GLU A 216 22.94 7.44 -20.27
N ASN A 217 22.87 6.21 -20.80
CA ASN A 217 24.01 5.34 -21.10
C ASN A 217 25.03 5.25 -19.94
N GLN A 218 24.50 5.07 -18.71
CA GLN A 218 25.31 5.04 -17.49
C GLN A 218 24.83 3.99 -16.51
N SER A 219 25.74 3.63 -15.58
CA SER A 219 25.38 2.75 -14.46
C SER A 219 24.51 3.49 -13.46
N ILE A 220 23.38 2.86 -13.07
CA ILE A 220 22.43 3.37 -12.07
C ILE A 220 22.35 2.45 -10.84
N GLU A 221 23.29 1.52 -10.67
CA GLU A 221 23.27 0.53 -9.59
C GLU A 221 23.13 1.13 -8.19
N ASN A 222 23.62 2.36 -8.00
CA ASN A 222 23.58 3.07 -6.72
C ASN A 222 22.52 4.19 -6.66
N LEU A 223 21.65 4.29 -7.63
CA LEU A 223 20.61 5.33 -7.64
C LEU A 223 19.63 5.06 -6.48
N LYS A 224 19.47 6.06 -5.60
CA LYS A 224 18.56 6.00 -4.46
C LYS A 224 17.51 7.11 -4.58
N GLU A 225 16.28 6.74 -4.35
CA GLU A 225 15.14 7.67 -4.36
C GLU A 225 14.23 7.45 -3.17
N THR A 226 13.60 8.51 -2.74
CA THR A 226 12.53 8.44 -1.75
C THR A 226 11.20 8.61 -2.45
N LYS A 227 10.28 7.70 -2.20
CA LYS A 227 8.91 7.77 -2.69
C LYS A 227 7.98 8.13 -1.54
N TRP A 228 7.16 9.15 -1.76
CA TRP A 228 6.19 9.60 -0.79
C TRP A 228 4.82 9.71 -1.44
N MET A 229 3.84 9.04 -0.86
CA MET A 229 2.46 8.98 -1.35
C MET A 229 1.49 9.10 -0.19
N VAL A 230 0.45 9.90 -0.37
CA VAL A 230 -0.62 10.08 0.62
C VAL A 230 -1.96 10.07 -0.08
N GLY A 231 -2.97 9.44 0.52
CA GLY A 231 -4.30 9.51 -0.08
C GLY A 231 -5.39 8.77 0.67
N PRO A 232 -6.64 8.94 0.25
CA PRO A 232 -7.77 8.23 0.81
C PRO A 232 -7.71 6.74 0.51
N LYS A 233 -8.17 5.93 1.46
CA LYS A 233 -8.25 4.48 1.34
C LYS A 233 -9.51 3.96 2.00
N LEU A 234 -10.22 3.10 1.26
CA LEU A 234 -11.43 2.42 1.69
C LEU A 234 -11.14 0.91 1.79
N TYR A 235 -11.45 0.32 2.93
CA TYR A 235 -11.48 -1.12 3.14
C TYR A 235 -12.92 -1.62 3.23
N PHE A 236 -13.18 -2.74 2.59
CA PHE A 236 -14.36 -3.56 2.85
C PHE A 236 -13.92 -4.77 3.66
N THR A 237 -14.54 -5.02 4.81
CA THR A 237 -14.07 -6.06 5.74
C THR A 237 -15.08 -7.19 5.85
N ILE A 238 -14.62 -8.40 5.63
CA ILE A 238 -15.34 -9.64 5.89
C ILE A 238 -14.80 -10.22 7.20
N PRO A 239 -15.54 -10.08 8.34
CA PRO A 239 -15.08 -10.53 9.64
C PRO A 239 -15.44 -11.99 9.89
N LEU A 240 -14.48 -12.79 10.32
CA LEU A 240 -14.67 -14.12 10.85
C LEU A 240 -14.49 -14.09 12.38
N TYR A 241 -15.58 -14.17 13.11
CA TYR A 241 -15.57 -14.12 14.57
C TYR A 241 -15.13 -15.46 15.15
N ILE A 242 -14.09 -15.43 15.97
CA ILE A 242 -13.60 -16.63 16.66
C ILE A 242 -14.34 -16.76 17.98
N LYS A 243 -15.16 -17.83 18.12
CA LYS A 243 -15.77 -18.17 19.40
C LYS A 243 -14.70 -18.78 20.30
N ASN A 244 -14.36 -18.13 21.40
CA ASN A 244 -13.63 -18.82 22.47
C ASN A 244 -14.52 -19.93 23.03
N LYS A 245 -14.16 -21.19 22.79
CA LYS A 245 -14.70 -22.31 23.56
C LYS A 245 -14.22 -22.10 25.01
N SER A 246 -15.09 -21.56 25.90
CA SER A 246 -14.89 -21.77 27.30
C SER A 246 -15.13 -23.28 27.51
N TYR A 247 -14.11 -23.98 27.94
CA TYR A 247 -14.28 -25.34 28.42
C TYR A 247 -15.21 -25.23 29.61
N PHE A 248 -16.50 -25.54 29.43
CA PHE A 248 -17.37 -25.89 30.53
C PHE A 248 -16.80 -27.22 31.06
N THR A 249 -16.08 -27.15 32.16
CA THR A 249 -15.95 -28.28 33.07
C THR A 249 -17.35 -28.45 33.68
N GLU A 250 -18.17 -29.27 33.04
CA GLU A 250 -19.32 -29.84 33.70
C GLU A 250 -18.77 -30.78 34.79
N ASN A 251 -18.71 -30.25 36.00
CA ASN A 251 -18.58 -31.08 37.19
C ASN A 251 -19.89 -31.85 37.33
N TYR A 252 -19.94 -33.03 36.80
CA TYR A 252 -20.97 -34.05 37.13
C TYR A 252 -20.66 -34.46 38.57
N PHE A 253 -21.32 -33.84 39.54
CA PHE A 253 -21.45 -34.40 40.87
C PHE A 253 -22.44 -35.56 40.76
N TYR A 254 -21.95 -36.81 40.81
CA TYR A 254 -22.76 -37.95 41.13
C TYR A 254 -23.05 -37.94 42.62
N ASN A 255 -24.33 -37.78 42.98
CA ASN A 255 -24.87 -38.15 44.27
C ASN A 255 -25.26 -39.65 44.24
#